data_2cbc2ecd184a3371ed4bf2cdda3b2e6b
#
_entry.id   2cbc2ecd184a3371ed4bf2cdda3b2e6b
#
_cell.length_a   1.000
_cell.length_b   1.000
_cell.length_c   1.000
_cell.angle_alpha   90.00
_cell.angle_beta   90.00
_cell.angle_gamma   90.00
#
_symmetry.space_group_name_H-M   'P 1'
#
loop_
_entity.id
_entity.type
_entity.pdbx_description
1 polymer ?
#
loop_
_entity_poly.entity_id
_entity_poly.type
_entity_poly.pdbx_seq_one_letter_code
_entity_poly.pdbx_strand_id
1 'polypeptide(L)'
;MIHILIIDDEDPIRNLLARMVELEGYQASKAADCRSALKMLNTQRFEVVLCDVFLPDGNGVNFIFDIHRIQPDAAVILLTAHGNIPDGVQAIKNGAFDYITKGDDNRKIIPTISRAIEESEKKKGKNDAPLTYSFQSIVGQSECLQQAISLAQKVAKTDVPILLTGETGTGKEVFAHAIHTASARSQYPIVEINCSAFSKDLLESELFGYKAGAFTGAVKDKKGLFEIANHGTIFLDEIGEMAFDLQARLLRVLETGEYIKIGDTKRTQVDVRIISATNRHLKEEIEKGGFREDLFYRLSVFQIHLPALRERKEDIESLAHMFLQRYAAKFNKHIEDIDPDALLTLRQAEWKGNVRELRNVIERSVIICDNQITLEDLPIELQHHPCSRSDDKGDEFELAAIERKHILKVLQHTHGNKTETARLLKIGLATLYRKIDSYGIQ
;
A
#
# COMPACT_ATOMS: atom_id res chain seq x y z
N MET A 1 -21.69 -16.03 0.52
CA MET A 1 -21.63 -17.32 -0.23
C MET A 1 -21.05 -17.00 -1.59
N ILE A 2 -20.02 -17.73 -2.04
CA ILE A 2 -19.29 -17.41 -3.29
C ILE A 2 -20.07 -17.96 -4.47
N HIS A 3 -20.32 -17.11 -5.48
CA HIS A 3 -21.08 -17.44 -6.69
C HIS A 3 -20.15 -17.49 -7.89
N ILE A 4 -20.20 -18.58 -8.65
CA ILE A 4 -19.39 -18.83 -9.84
C ILE A 4 -20.29 -18.96 -11.06
N LEU A 5 -20.01 -18.19 -12.11
CA LEU A 5 -20.72 -18.31 -13.39
C LEU A 5 -19.90 -19.20 -14.32
N ILE A 6 -20.55 -20.19 -14.92
CA ILE A 6 -19.95 -21.12 -15.88
C ILE A 6 -20.61 -20.89 -17.23
N ILE A 7 -19.79 -20.53 -18.23
CA ILE A 7 -20.23 -20.20 -19.59
C ILE A 7 -19.56 -21.20 -20.56
N ASP A 8 -20.33 -22.08 -21.09
CA ASP A 8 -19.87 -23.14 -21.98
C ASP A 8 -21.07 -23.62 -22.82
N ASP A 9 -20.94 -23.83 -24.11
CA ASP A 9 -21.99 -24.27 -24.97
C ASP A 9 -22.28 -25.78 -24.87
N GLU A 10 -21.28 -26.56 -24.43
CA GLU A 10 -21.38 -27.98 -24.23
C GLU A 10 -22.04 -28.34 -22.88
N ASP A 11 -23.33 -28.80 -22.95
CA ASP A 11 -24.07 -29.19 -21.75
C ASP A 11 -23.37 -30.19 -20.82
N PRO A 12 -22.68 -31.23 -21.32
CA PRO A 12 -21.97 -32.18 -20.45
C PRO A 12 -20.83 -31.53 -19.68
N ILE A 13 -20.05 -30.66 -20.32
CA ILE A 13 -18.91 -29.96 -19.70
C ILE A 13 -19.42 -28.94 -18.71
N ARG A 14 -20.41 -28.14 -19.09
CA ARG A 14 -21.03 -27.13 -18.22
C ARG A 14 -21.59 -27.75 -16.93
N ASN A 15 -22.28 -28.93 -17.05
CA ASN A 15 -22.81 -29.64 -15.89
C ASN A 15 -21.70 -30.27 -15.02
N LEU A 16 -20.65 -30.80 -15.63
CA LEU A 16 -19.50 -31.36 -14.91
C LEU A 16 -18.81 -30.28 -14.06
N LEU A 17 -18.51 -29.13 -14.69
CA LEU A 17 -17.87 -27.99 -14.01
C LEU A 17 -18.75 -27.46 -12.87
N ALA A 18 -20.07 -27.34 -13.10
CA ALA A 18 -20.99 -26.92 -12.05
C ALA A 18 -20.96 -27.87 -10.85
N ARG A 19 -21.00 -29.18 -11.10
CA ARG A 19 -20.95 -30.19 -10.04
C ARG A 19 -19.61 -30.16 -9.28
N MET A 20 -18.48 -29.94 -9.98
CA MET A 20 -17.16 -29.79 -9.33
C MET A 20 -17.15 -28.58 -8.39
N VAL A 21 -17.67 -27.45 -8.84
CA VAL A 21 -17.77 -26.19 -8.08
C VAL A 21 -18.71 -26.35 -6.87
N GLU A 22 -19.85 -27.01 -7.03
CA GLU A 22 -20.82 -27.25 -5.96
C GLU A 22 -20.29 -28.20 -4.89
N LEU A 23 -19.46 -29.21 -5.26
CA LEU A 23 -18.82 -30.12 -4.32
C LEU A 23 -17.81 -29.43 -3.40
N GLU A 24 -17.21 -28.33 -3.84
CA GLU A 24 -16.34 -27.46 -3.04
C GLU A 24 -17.10 -26.43 -2.19
N GLY A 25 -18.44 -26.49 -2.19
CA GLY A 25 -19.29 -25.62 -1.37
C GLY A 25 -19.59 -24.25 -1.98
N TYR A 26 -19.32 -24.03 -3.26
CA TYR A 26 -19.64 -22.80 -3.98
C TYR A 26 -20.99 -22.91 -4.69
N GLN A 27 -21.62 -21.77 -5.00
CA GLN A 27 -22.82 -21.74 -5.82
C GLN A 27 -22.46 -21.61 -7.30
N ALA A 28 -23.00 -22.49 -8.15
CA ALA A 28 -22.78 -22.49 -9.59
C ALA A 28 -24.00 -21.97 -10.33
N SER A 29 -23.81 -20.99 -11.24
CA SER A 29 -24.77 -20.57 -12.24
C SER A 29 -24.27 -20.94 -13.63
N LYS A 30 -25.18 -21.29 -14.55
CA LYS A 30 -24.84 -21.86 -15.84
C LYS A 30 -25.42 -21.02 -16.99
N ALA A 31 -24.59 -20.69 -17.99
CA ALA A 31 -24.96 -20.02 -19.23
C ALA A 31 -24.41 -20.78 -20.43
N ALA A 32 -25.17 -20.85 -21.52
CA ALA A 32 -24.77 -21.57 -22.73
C ALA A 32 -24.12 -20.66 -23.80
N ASP A 33 -24.27 -19.35 -23.65
CA ASP A 33 -23.81 -18.33 -24.59
C ASP A 33 -23.54 -16.98 -23.91
N CYS A 34 -22.90 -16.05 -24.64
CA CYS A 34 -22.63 -14.71 -24.12
C CYS A 34 -23.88 -13.94 -23.74
N ARG A 35 -24.99 -14.10 -24.49
CA ARG A 35 -26.26 -13.38 -24.27
C ARG A 35 -26.91 -13.80 -22.96
N SER A 36 -26.95 -15.09 -22.66
CA SER A 36 -27.49 -15.60 -21.39
C SER A 36 -26.60 -15.21 -20.21
N ALA A 37 -25.27 -15.25 -20.40
CA ALA A 37 -24.30 -14.80 -19.41
C ALA A 37 -24.47 -13.30 -19.10
N LEU A 38 -24.65 -12.43 -20.10
CA LEU A 38 -24.89 -11.00 -19.90
C LEU A 38 -26.13 -10.72 -19.07
N LYS A 39 -27.22 -11.47 -19.30
CA LYS A 39 -28.45 -11.33 -18.49
C LYS A 39 -28.17 -11.66 -17.01
N MET A 40 -27.43 -12.74 -16.75
CA MET A 40 -27.08 -13.15 -15.39
C MET A 40 -26.13 -12.13 -14.73
N LEU A 41 -25.12 -11.65 -15.43
CA LEU A 41 -24.17 -10.65 -14.95
C LEU A 41 -24.84 -9.33 -14.55
N ASN A 42 -25.94 -8.96 -15.22
CA ASN A 42 -26.72 -7.76 -14.87
C ASN A 42 -27.67 -7.97 -13.68
N THR A 43 -28.03 -9.22 -13.34
CA THR A 43 -28.98 -9.52 -12.27
C THR A 43 -28.36 -10.05 -10.99
N GLN A 44 -27.19 -10.68 -11.08
CA GLN A 44 -26.49 -11.30 -9.97
C GLN A 44 -25.00 -10.94 -10.02
N ARG A 45 -24.34 -10.94 -8.86
CA ARG A 45 -22.89 -10.77 -8.77
C ARG A 45 -22.20 -12.13 -8.72
N PHE A 46 -21.06 -12.21 -9.40
CA PHE A 46 -20.21 -13.39 -9.45
C PHE A 46 -18.79 -13.04 -9.06
N GLU A 47 -18.16 -13.86 -8.20
CA GLU A 47 -16.77 -13.72 -7.81
C GLU A 47 -15.81 -14.24 -8.88
N VAL A 48 -16.22 -15.34 -9.53
CA VAL A 48 -15.43 -15.98 -10.59
C VAL A 48 -16.33 -16.29 -11.77
N VAL A 49 -15.81 -16.10 -12.98
CA VAL A 49 -16.46 -16.49 -14.22
C VAL A 49 -15.54 -17.47 -14.94
N LEU A 50 -16.02 -18.71 -15.12
CA LEU A 50 -15.40 -19.70 -16.01
C LEU A 50 -16.04 -19.55 -17.39
N CYS A 51 -15.27 -19.21 -18.41
CA CYS A 51 -15.79 -18.93 -19.73
C CYS A 51 -15.05 -19.74 -20.81
N ASP A 52 -15.80 -20.43 -21.65
CA ASP A 52 -15.19 -21.03 -22.84
C ASP A 52 -14.72 -19.96 -23.82
N VAL A 53 -13.63 -20.26 -24.52
CA VAL A 53 -13.10 -19.40 -25.60
C VAL A 53 -14.03 -19.38 -26.79
N PHE A 54 -14.61 -20.52 -27.14
CA PHE A 54 -15.50 -20.66 -28.30
C PHE A 54 -16.96 -20.77 -27.86
N LEU A 55 -17.70 -19.71 -28.09
CA LEU A 55 -19.14 -19.68 -27.80
C LEU A 55 -19.93 -19.46 -29.08
N PRO A 56 -21.18 -19.96 -29.19
CA PRO A 56 -21.95 -19.92 -30.42
C PRO A 56 -22.30 -18.52 -30.92
N ASP A 57 -22.30 -17.52 -29.99
CA ASP A 57 -22.66 -16.13 -30.26
C ASP A 57 -21.49 -15.16 -30.06
N GLY A 58 -20.25 -15.67 -29.78
CA GLY A 58 -19.10 -14.80 -29.57
C GLY A 58 -17.79 -15.53 -29.23
N ASN A 59 -16.75 -14.76 -29.00
CA ASN A 59 -15.45 -15.25 -28.56
C ASN A 59 -15.19 -14.84 -27.09
N GLY A 60 -14.96 -15.82 -26.22
CA GLY A 60 -14.73 -15.64 -24.80
C GLY A 60 -13.58 -14.69 -24.48
N VAL A 61 -12.51 -14.65 -25.31
CA VAL A 61 -11.38 -13.71 -25.13
C VAL A 61 -11.82 -12.24 -25.27
N ASN A 62 -12.76 -11.95 -26.16
CA ASN A 62 -13.30 -10.60 -26.32
C ASN A 62 -14.39 -10.31 -25.28
N PHE A 63 -15.14 -11.32 -24.87
CA PHE A 63 -16.21 -11.21 -23.88
C PHE A 63 -15.71 -10.78 -22.49
N ILE A 64 -14.45 -10.96 -22.18
CA ILE A 64 -13.81 -10.47 -20.95
C ILE A 64 -14.06 -8.98 -20.75
N PHE A 65 -13.99 -8.16 -21.80
CA PHE A 65 -14.24 -6.71 -21.71
C PHE A 65 -15.68 -6.40 -21.27
N ASP A 66 -16.66 -7.15 -21.77
CA ASP A 66 -18.06 -6.97 -21.39
C ASP A 66 -18.31 -7.42 -19.96
N ILE A 67 -17.69 -8.52 -19.52
CA ILE A 67 -17.75 -8.99 -18.13
C ILE A 67 -17.20 -7.92 -17.20
N HIS A 68 -15.97 -7.43 -17.45
CA HIS A 68 -15.35 -6.42 -16.60
C HIS A 68 -16.04 -5.06 -16.62
N ARG A 69 -16.72 -4.71 -17.73
CA ARG A 69 -17.54 -3.49 -17.77
C ARG A 69 -18.74 -3.55 -16.82
N ILE A 70 -19.34 -4.75 -16.63
CA ILE A 70 -20.51 -4.95 -15.77
C ILE A 70 -20.07 -5.29 -14.34
N GLN A 71 -19.06 -6.15 -14.19
CA GLN A 71 -18.51 -6.61 -12.91
C GLN A 71 -16.98 -6.52 -12.92
N PRO A 72 -16.40 -5.35 -12.57
CA PRO A 72 -14.95 -5.13 -12.61
C PRO A 72 -14.15 -6.04 -11.68
N ASP A 73 -14.77 -6.52 -10.61
CA ASP A 73 -14.13 -7.32 -9.57
C ASP A 73 -14.16 -8.82 -9.85
N ALA A 74 -14.95 -9.27 -10.83
CA ALA A 74 -15.06 -10.67 -11.17
C ALA A 74 -13.75 -11.19 -11.79
N ALA A 75 -13.21 -12.28 -11.25
CA ALA A 75 -12.06 -12.94 -11.83
C ALA A 75 -12.49 -13.85 -12.99
N VAL A 76 -12.00 -13.62 -14.21
CA VAL A 76 -12.36 -14.39 -15.40
C VAL A 76 -11.29 -15.43 -15.69
N ILE A 77 -11.66 -16.71 -15.71
CA ILE A 77 -10.81 -17.84 -16.11
C ILE A 77 -11.33 -18.35 -17.45
N LEU A 78 -10.46 -18.37 -18.47
CA LEU A 78 -10.83 -18.92 -19.77
C LEU A 78 -10.53 -20.41 -19.83
N LEU A 79 -11.46 -21.15 -20.43
CA LEU A 79 -11.34 -22.57 -20.71
C LEU A 79 -11.25 -22.78 -22.22
N THR A 80 -10.38 -23.70 -22.69
CA THR A 80 -10.26 -24.03 -24.11
C THR A 80 -10.02 -25.51 -24.35
N ALA A 81 -10.58 -26.03 -25.42
CA ALA A 81 -10.31 -27.41 -25.87
C ALA A 81 -8.91 -27.57 -26.51
N HIS A 82 -8.34 -26.49 -27.08
CA HIS A 82 -7.04 -26.50 -27.74
C HIS A 82 -6.13 -25.43 -27.13
N GLY A 83 -5.08 -25.85 -26.46
CA GLY A 83 -4.07 -24.95 -25.86
C GLY A 83 -3.25 -24.24 -26.95
N ASN A 84 -3.72 -23.08 -27.41
CA ASN A 84 -2.95 -22.23 -28.31
C ASN A 84 -2.29 -21.10 -27.52
N ILE A 85 -0.94 -21.07 -27.51
CA ILE A 85 -0.15 -20.10 -26.73
C ILE A 85 -0.50 -18.64 -27.08
N PRO A 86 -0.72 -18.25 -28.36
CA PRO A 86 -1.15 -16.89 -28.70
C PRO A 86 -2.45 -16.45 -28.06
N ASP A 87 -3.45 -17.35 -28.00
CA ASP A 87 -4.77 -17.03 -27.43
C ASP A 87 -4.71 -16.87 -25.90
N GLY A 88 -3.92 -17.70 -25.21
CA GLY A 88 -3.67 -17.56 -23.78
C GLY A 88 -3.00 -16.22 -23.43
N VAL A 89 -1.98 -15.81 -24.18
CA VAL A 89 -1.31 -14.52 -24.00
C VAL A 89 -2.27 -13.35 -24.25
N GLN A 90 -3.14 -13.47 -25.27
CA GLN A 90 -4.14 -12.42 -25.55
C GLN A 90 -5.21 -12.35 -24.47
N ALA A 91 -5.64 -13.49 -23.94
CA ALA A 91 -6.59 -13.60 -22.85
C ALA A 91 -6.12 -12.84 -21.59
N ILE A 92 -4.88 -13.10 -21.17
CA ILE A 92 -4.26 -12.41 -20.00
C ILE A 92 -4.15 -10.90 -20.25
N LYS A 93 -3.78 -10.49 -21.49
CA LYS A 93 -3.74 -9.06 -21.85
C LYS A 93 -5.11 -8.37 -21.80
N ASN A 94 -6.18 -9.12 -22.09
CA ASN A 94 -7.56 -8.62 -22.04
C ASN A 94 -8.11 -8.61 -20.59
N GLY A 95 -7.33 -9.07 -19.61
CA GLY A 95 -7.70 -9.04 -18.19
C GLY A 95 -8.20 -10.39 -17.64
N ALA A 96 -8.04 -11.52 -18.37
CA ALA A 96 -8.29 -12.83 -17.77
C ALA A 96 -7.35 -13.06 -16.58
N PHE A 97 -7.88 -13.68 -15.53
CA PHE A 97 -7.10 -14.11 -14.38
C PHE A 97 -6.18 -15.28 -14.73
N ASP A 98 -6.70 -16.25 -15.49
CA ASP A 98 -5.94 -17.42 -15.93
C ASP A 98 -6.57 -18.01 -17.20
N TYR A 99 -5.83 -18.96 -17.82
CA TYR A 99 -6.22 -19.65 -19.04
C TYR A 99 -5.89 -21.14 -18.90
N ILE A 100 -6.90 -22.02 -18.98
CA ILE A 100 -6.80 -23.44 -18.70
C ILE A 100 -7.24 -24.25 -19.91
N THR A 101 -6.50 -25.32 -20.25
CA THR A 101 -6.88 -26.27 -21.29
C THR A 101 -7.82 -27.34 -20.70
N LYS A 102 -8.98 -27.54 -21.35
CA LYS A 102 -9.93 -28.60 -20.99
C LYS A 102 -9.30 -30.01 -21.22
N GLY A 103 -9.53 -30.93 -20.32
CA GLY A 103 -9.05 -32.31 -20.40
C GLY A 103 -7.82 -32.59 -19.53
N ASP A 104 -6.60 -32.35 -19.99
CA ASP A 104 -5.38 -32.70 -19.28
C ASP A 104 -5.16 -31.89 -17.98
N ASP A 105 -5.73 -30.71 -17.88
CA ASP A 105 -5.55 -29.77 -16.76
C ASP A 105 -6.76 -29.68 -15.83
N ASN A 106 -7.73 -30.57 -15.90
CA ASN A 106 -8.92 -30.54 -15.03
C ASN A 106 -8.58 -30.51 -13.53
N ARG A 107 -7.44 -31.08 -13.12
CA ARG A 107 -6.94 -31.04 -11.76
C ARG A 107 -6.53 -29.65 -11.29
N LYS A 108 -6.28 -28.72 -12.23
CA LYS A 108 -5.89 -27.33 -11.95
C LYS A 108 -7.09 -26.39 -11.79
N ILE A 109 -8.30 -26.79 -12.25
CA ILE A 109 -9.48 -25.92 -12.25
C ILE A 109 -9.81 -25.45 -10.83
N ILE A 110 -9.97 -26.36 -9.88
CA ILE A 110 -10.31 -26.00 -8.48
C ILE A 110 -9.22 -25.17 -7.80
N PRO A 111 -7.92 -25.52 -7.84
CA PRO A 111 -6.86 -24.66 -7.31
C PRO A 111 -6.83 -23.26 -7.96
N THR A 112 -7.11 -23.15 -9.26
CA THR A 112 -7.16 -21.86 -9.95
C THR A 112 -8.39 -21.04 -9.55
N ILE A 113 -9.55 -21.69 -9.37
CA ILE A 113 -10.76 -21.05 -8.83
C ILE A 113 -10.48 -20.50 -7.43
N SER A 114 -9.85 -21.27 -6.53
CA SER A 114 -9.52 -20.82 -5.17
C SER A 114 -8.61 -19.59 -5.20
N ARG A 115 -7.58 -19.57 -6.05
CA ARG A 115 -6.72 -18.40 -6.26
C ARG A 115 -7.48 -17.21 -6.85
N ALA A 116 -8.40 -17.46 -7.79
CA ALA A 116 -9.25 -16.43 -8.40
C ALA A 116 -10.22 -15.81 -7.39
N ILE A 117 -10.75 -16.60 -6.47
CA ILE A 117 -11.58 -16.14 -5.35
C ILE A 117 -10.77 -15.23 -4.44
N GLU A 118 -9.57 -15.67 -4.01
CA GLU A 118 -8.67 -14.84 -3.19
C GLU A 118 -8.32 -13.51 -3.88
N GLU A 119 -8.13 -13.53 -5.19
CA GLU A 119 -7.86 -12.31 -5.96
C GLU A 119 -9.10 -11.43 -6.07
N SER A 120 -10.29 -12.02 -6.33
CA SER A 120 -11.57 -11.29 -6.34
C SER A 120 -11.88 -10.70 -4.97
N GLU A 121 -11.61 -11.43 -3.89
CA GLU A 121 -11.75 -10.93 -2.52
C GLU A 121 -10.74 -9.83 -2.21
N LYS A 122 -9.49 -9.95 -2.68
CA LYS A 122 -8.50 -8.88 -2.62
C LYS A 122 -8.92 -7.65 -3.43
N LYS A 123 -9.59 -7.84 -4.57
CA LYS A 123 -10.18 -6.75 -5.37
C LYS A 123 -11.42 -6.16 -4.68
N LYS A 124 -12.25 -7.00 -4.05
CA LYS A 124 -13.38 -6.54 -3.20
C LYS A 124 -12.92 -5.86 -1.92
N GLY A 125 -11.83 -6.32 -1.30
CA GLY A 125 -11.19 -5.62 -0.18
C GLY A 125 -10.43 -4.35 -0.63
N LYS A 126 -10.20 -4.17 -1.94
CA LYS A 126 -9.83 -2.89 -2.58
C LYS A 126 -11.06 -2.06 -2.98
N ASN A 127 -12.27 -2.57 -2.87
CA ASN A 127 -13.52 -1.82 -2.78
C ASN A 127 -13.79 -1.30 -1.35
N ASP A 128 -12.74 -0.84 -0.67
CA ASP A 128 -12.87 0.51 -0.13
C ASP A 128 -13.45 1.32 -1.29
N ALA A 129 -14.59 1.94 -1.08
CA ALA A 129 -15.17 2.98 -1.96
C ALA A 129 -13.98 3.76 -2.51
N PRO A 130 -13.79 3.93 -3.84
CA PRO A 130 -12.55 4.43 -4.39
C PRO A 130 -12.10 5.51 -3.44
N LEU A 131 -10.95 5.29 -2.78
CA LEU A 131 -10.45 6.29 -1.86
C LEU A 131 -10.47 7.52 -2.72
N THR A 132 -11.51 8.32 -2.59
CA THR A 132 -11.58 9.59 -3.28
C THR A 132 -10.46 10.30 -2.58
N TYR A 133 -9.24 10.19 -3.16
CA TYR A 133 -8.05 10.86 -2.67
C TYR A 133 -8.30 12.35 -2.80
N SER A 134 -9.20 12.83 -1.96
CA SER A 134 -9.49 14.25 -1.82
C SER A 134 -8.75 14.76 -0.60
N PHE A 135 -8.48 16.03 -0.55
CA PHE A 135 -7.92 16.66 0.65
C PHE A 135 -8.79 16.45 1.89
N GLN A 136 -10.09 16.20 1.71
CA GLN A 136 -11.04 15.89 2.79
C GLN A 136 -10.83 14.49 3.39
N SER A 137 -10.22 13.58 2.65
CA SER A 137 -9.88 12.23 3.14
C SER A 137 -8.58 12.18 3.93
N ILE A 138 -7.81 13.27 3.96
CA ILE A 138 -6.59 13.37 4.77
C ILE A 138 -6.98 13.66 6.20
N VAL A 139 -6.78 12.66 7.07
CA VAL A 139 -7.13 12.75 8.49
C VAL A 139 -6.03 13.45 9.28
N GLY A 140 -6.42 14.47 10.05
CA GLY A 140 -5.57 15.23 10.96
C GLY A 140 -5.99 16.69 11.03
N GLN A 141 -5.80 17.30 12.21
CA GLN A 141 -6.17 18.68 12.50
C GLN A 141 -4.98 19.54 12.94
N SER A 142 -3.79 18.95 13.05
CA SER A 142 -2.59 19.65 13.46
C SER A 142 -2.26 20.80 12.49
N GLU A 143 -1.80 21.92 13.05
CA GLU A 143 -1.52 23.13 12.28
C GLU A 143 -0.51 22.88 11.15
N CYS A 144 0.55 22.12 11.42
CA CYS A 144 1.58 21.79 10.41
C CYS A 144 1.01 20.98 9.22
N LEU A 145 0.09 20.04 9.49
CA LEU A 145 -0.58 19.27 8.43
C LEU A 145 -1.55 20.17 7.65
N GLN A 146 -2.33 21.00 8.33
CA GLN A 146 -3.28 21.92 7.69
C GLN A 146 -2.57 22.96 6.80
N GLN A 147 -1.40 23.43 7.21
CA GLN A 147 -0.55 24.27 6.37
C GLN A 147 -0.11 23.54 5.10
N ALA A 148 0.35 22.28 5.21
CA ALA A 148 0.73 21.46 4.05
C ALA A 148 -0.48 21.22 3.11
N ILE A 149 -1.66 20.93 3.65
CA ILE A 149 -2.91 20.77 2.88
C ILE A 149 -3.27 22.06 2.14
N SER A 150 -3.23 23.21 2.82
CA SER A 150 -3.53 24.51 2.21
C SER A 150 -2.60 24.85 1.05
N LEU A 151 -1.30 24.58 1.20
CA LEU A 151 -0.32 24.74 0.13
C LEU A 151 -0.62 23.81 -1.05
N ALA A 152 -0.91 22.53 -0.76
CA ALA A 152 -1.24 21.53 -1.77
C ALA A 152 -2.50 21.91 -2.56
N GLN A 153 -3.55 22.41 -1.88
CA GLN A 153 -4.79 22.88 -2.53
C GLN A 153 -4.55 24.08 -3.49
N LYS A 154 -3.67 25.00 -3.09
CA LYS A 154 -3.33 26.17 -3.92
C LYS A 154 -2.59 25.73 -5.18
N VAL A 155 -1.58 24.86 -5.04
CA VAL A 155 -0.75 24.43 -6.17
C VAL A 155 -1.46 23.38 -7.05
N ALA A 156 -2.45 22.67 -6.54
CA ALA A 156 -3.22 21.70 -7.31
C ALA A 156 -3.82 22.29 -8.59
N LYS A 157 -4.23 23.55 -8.55
CA LYS A 157 -4.85 24.26 -9.68
C LYS A 157 -3.86 24.70 -10.76
N THR A 158 -2.58 24.47 -10.56
CA THR A 158 -1.50 24.85 -11.50
C THR A 158 -0.85 23.61 -12.08
N ASP A 159 -0.12 23.75 -13.19
CA ASP A 159 0.63 22.65 -13.82
C ASP A 159 2.12 22.63 -13.44
N VAL A 160 2.52 23.42 -12.44
CA VAL A 160 3.93 23.44 -12.01
C VAL A 160 4.35 22.10 -11.42
N PRO A 161 5.61 21.69 -11.60
CA PRO A 161 6.18 20.54 -10.92
C PRO A 161 6.13 20.71 -9.40
N ILE A 162 5.85 19.61 -8.70
CA ILE A 162 5.73 19.61 -7.24
C ILE A 162 6.70 18.58 -6.66
N LEU A 163 7.44 18.99 -5.65
CA LEU A 163 8.31 18.12 -4.86
C LEU A 163 7.71 17.93 -3.45
N LEU A 164 7.27 16.72 -3.14
CA LEU A 164 6.82 16.31 -1.81
C LEU A 164 8.02 15.78 -1.02
N THR A 165 8.33 16.40 0.10
CA THR A 165 9.40 15.95 0.99
C THR A 165 8.85 15.50 2.33
N GLY A 166 9.51 14.58 3.00
CA GLY A 166 9.14 14.07 4.31
C GLY A 166 9.57 12.63 4.49
N GLU A 167 9.59 12.18 5.71
CA GLU A 167 10.01 10.83 6.06
C GLU A 167 9.15 9.75 5.39
N THR A 168 9.67 8.54 5.34
CA THR A 168 8.90 7.38 4.84
C THR A 168 7.65 7.17 5.68
N GLY A 169 6.51 6.92 5.01
CA GLY A 169 5.24 6.67 5.70
C GLY A 169 4.47 7.89 6.18
N THR A 170 4.87 9.12 5.85
CA THR A 170 4.17 10.37 6.21
C THR A 170 2.89 10.62 5.40
N GLY A 171 2.71 9.93 4.26
CA GLY A 171 1.52 10.04 3.39
C GLY A 171 1.76 10.79 2.08
N LYS A 172 3.00 10.88 1.58
CA LYS A 172 3.36 11.55 0.30
C LYS A 172 2.51 11.09 -0.88
N GLU A 173 2.24 9.79 -0.99
CA GLU A 173 1.38 9.18 -2.02
C GLU A 173 -0.06 9.73 -1.94
N VAL A 174 -0.65 9.76 -0.74
CA VAL A 174 -2.00 10.31 -0.53
C VAL A 174 -2.10 11.78 -0.95
N PHE A 175 -1.07 12.58 -0.66
CA PHE A 175 -0.98 13.96 -1.11
C PHE A 175 -0.87 14.07 -2.63
N ALA A 176 -0.06 13.24 -3.29
CA ALA A 176 0.08 13.24 -4.74
C ALA A 176 -1.26 12.97 -5.43
N HIS A 177 -2.00 11.97 -4.97
CA HIS A 177 -3.34 11.66 -5.45
C HIS A 177 -4.35 12.79 -5.18
N ALA A 178 -4.35 13.37 -3.98
CA ALA A 178 -5.24 14.48 -3.63
C ALA A 178 -4.98 15.72 -4.51
N ILE A 179 -3.70 16.01 -4.79
CA ILE A 179 -3.29 17.09 -5.70
C ILE A 179 -3.77 16.80 -7.12
N HIS A 180 -3.61 15.59 -7.63
CA HIS A 180 -4.09 15.21 -8.96
C HIS A 180 -5.61 15.31 -9.04
N THR A 181 -6.35 14.77 -8.09
CA THR A 181 -7.82 14.79 -8.05
C THR A 181 -8.36 16.21 -8.02
N ALA A 182 -7.67 17.15 -7.36
CA ALA A 182 -8.06 18.56 -7.29
C ALA A 182 -7.54 19.41 -8.47
N SER A 183 -6.86 18.80 -9.43
CA SER A 183 -6.26 19.51 -10.58
C SER A 183 -7.19 19.56 -11.80
N ALA A 184 -6.82 20.38 -12.77
CA ALA A 184 -7.48 20.41 -14.08
C ALA A 184 -7.30 19.09 -14.86
N ARG A 185 -6.35 18.25 -14.46
CA ARG A 185 -6.03 16.95 -15.09
C ARG A 185 -6.71 15.76 -14.41
N SER A 186 -7.65 15.98 -13.49
CA SER A 186 -8.34 14.92 -12.72
C SER A 186 -9.08 13.88 -13.55
N GLN A 187 -9.46 14.23 -14.80
CA GLN A 187 -10.12 13.32 -15.75
C GLN A 187 -9.13 12.47 -16.56
N TYR A 188 -7.83 12.76 -16.46
CA TYR A 188 -6.76 12.01 -17.12
C TYR A 188 -6.07 11.07 -16.13
N PRO A 189 -5.28 10.10 -16.61
CA PRO A 189 -4.65 9.14 -15.70
C PRO A 189 -3.60 9.79 -14.79
N ILE A 190 -3.53 9.33 -13.55
CA ILE A 190 -2.33 9.44 -12.72
C ILE A 190 -1.57 8.12 -12.84
N VAL A 191 -0.29 8.20 -13.19
CA VAL A 191 0.60 7.05 -13.34
C VAL A 191 1.68 7.15 -12.28
N GLU A 192 1.85 6.08 -11.51
CA GLU A 192 2.78 6.05 -10.38
C GLU A 192 3.94 5.12 -10.66
N ILE A 193 5.12 5.51 -10.21
CA ILE A 193 6.29 4.65 -10.20
C ILE A 193 7.16 4.96 -8.99
N ASN A 194 7.59 3.91 -8.32
CA ASN A 194 8.60 4.03 -7.26
C ASN A 194 9.98 3.79 -7.88
N CYS A 195 10.85 4.82 -7.83
CA CYS A 195 12.17 4.77 -8.46
C CYS A 195 13.13 3.78 -7.77
N SER A 196 12.89 3.43 -6.50
CA SER A 196 13.71 2.47 -5.77
C SER A 196 13.36 1.01 -6.03
N ALA A 197 12.17 0.73 -6.58
CA ALA A 197 11.66 -0.62 -6.77
C ALA A 197 12.28 -1.35 -7.98
N PHE A 198 13.01 -0.64 -8.84
CA PHE A 198 13.52 -1.16 -10.11
C PHE A 198 15.03 -0.98 -10.22
N SER A 199 15.70 -1.93 -10.89
CA SER A 199 17.06 -1.69 -11.39
C SER A 199 17.07 -0.56 -12.44
N LYS A 200 18.22 0.09 -12.64
CA LYS A 200 18.40 1.20 -13.59
C LYS A 200 17.77 0.90 -14.95
N ASP A 201 18.12 -0.23 -15.57
CA ASP A 201 17.69 -0.59 -16.92
C ASP A 201 16.18 -0.86 -16.99
N LEU A 202 15.61 -1.47 -15.94
CA LEU A 202 14.19 -1.69 -15.85
C LEU A 202 13.44 -0.36 -15.68
N LEU A 203 13.90 0.52 -14.77
CA LEU A 203 13.30 1.83 -14.58
C LEU A 203 13.31 2.65 -15.88
N GLU A 204 14.42 2.61 -16.62
CA GLU A 204 14.54 3.28 -17.92
C GLU A 204 13.52 2.75 -18.92
N SER A 205 13.39 1.42 -19.04
CA SER A 205 12.44 0.78 -19.94
C SER A 205 10.99 1.03 -19.57
N GLU A 206 10.66 1.12 -18.26
CA GLU A 206 9.33 1.45 -17.79
C GLU A 206 8.99 2.91 -18.09
N LEU A 207 9.85 3.86 -17.72
CA LEU A 207 9.59 5.30 -17.90
C LEU A 207 9.49 5.69 -19.37
N PHE A 208 10.45 5.29 -20.19
CA PHE A 208 10.60 5.78 -21.57
C PHE A 208 10.09 4.83 -22.66
N GLY A 209 9.89 3.53 -22.31
CA GLY A 209 9.53 2.52 -23.28
C GLY A 209 10.67 2.16 -24.23
N TYR A 210 10.45 1.18 -25.09
CA TYR A 210 11.45 0.70 -26.03
C TYR A 210 10.85 0.23 -27.35
N LYS A 211 11.68 0.18 -28.39
CA LYS A 211 11.39 -0.42 -29.68
C LYS A 211 11.76 -1.91 -29.70
N ALA A 212 11.06 -2.66 -30.54
CA ALA A 212 11.44 -4.04 -30.81
C ALA A 212 12.89 -4.10 -31.31
N GLY A 213 13.67 -5.04 -30.71
CA GLY A 213 15.09 -5.18 -31.01
C GLY A 213 16.04 -4.26 -30.24
N ALA A 214 15.56 -3.43 -29.32
CA ALA A 214 16.38 -2.51 -28.54
C ALA A 214 17.39 -3.22 -27.61
N PHE A 215 17.03 -4.42 -27.12
CA PHE A 215 17.89 -5.29 -26.31
C PHE A 215 17.41 -6.74 -26.41
N THR A 216 18.20 -7.68 -25.87
CA THR A 216 17.84 -9.11 -25.85
C THR A 216 16.55 -9.33 -25.05
N GLY A 217 15.49 -9.80 -25.73
CA GLY A 217 14.14 -9.94 -25.14
C GLY A 217 13.13 -8.85 -25.53
N ALA A 218 13.53 -7.80 -26.21
CA ALA A 218 12.63 -6.78 -26.73
C ALA A 218 11.93 -7.25 -28.02
N VAL A 219 10.96 -8.16 -27.90
CA VAL A 219 10.25 -8.78 -29.04
C VAL A 219 9.26 -7.82 -29.70
N LYS A 220 8.66 -6.90 -28.94
CA LYS A 220 7.63 -5.93 -29.40
C LYS A 220 7.94 -4.54 -28.85
N ASP A 221 7.40 -3.52 -29.52
CA ASP A 221 7.40 -2.13 -29.00
C ASP A 221 6.66 -2.09 -27.66
N LYS A 222 7.22 -1.34 -26.68
CA LYS A 222 6.57 -1.04 -25.40
C LYS A 222 6.41 0.47 -25.25
N LYS A 223 5.20 0.89 -24.88
CA LYS A 223 4.94 2.27 -24.46
C LYS A 223 5.54 2.51 -23.08
N GLY A 224 6.19 3.64 -22.90
CA GLY A 224 6.69 4.09 -21.59
C GLY A 224 5.58 4.75 -20.76
N LEU A 225 5.82 4.85 -19.44
CA LEU A 225 4.89 5.47 -18.51
C LEU A 225 4.62 6.95 -18.82
N PHE A 226 5.61 7.70 -19.36
CA PHE A 226 5.38 9.06 -19.87
C PHE A 226 4.36 9.11 -20.99
N GLU A 227 4.35 8.12 -21.89
CA GLU A 227 3.35 8.04 -22.97
C GLU A 227 1.96 7.66 -22.44
N ILE A 228 1.91 6.79 -21.43
CA ILE A 228 0.66 6.37 -20.76
C ILE A 228 0.07 7.55 -19.96
N ALA A 229 0.91 8.33 -19.30
CA ALA A 229 0.52 9.50 -18.49
C ALA A 229 0.20 10.75 -19.34
N ASN A 230 0.26 10.66 -20.67
CA ASN A 230 0.08 11.82 -21.53
C ASN A 230 -1.24 12.55 -21.26
N HIS A 231 -1.20 13.88 -21.14
CA HIS A 231 -2.25 14.79 -20.67
C HIS A 231 -2.63 14.65 -19.18
N GLY A 232 -2.12 13.63 -18.50
CA GLY A 232 -2.37 13.34 -17.09
C GLY A 232 -1.24 13.81 -16.18
N THR A 233 -1.00 12.99 -15.15
CA THR A 233 0.03 13.25 -14.13
C THR A 233 0.91 12.00 -13.98
N ILE A 234 2.22 12.19 -13.83
CA ILE A 234 3.13 11.14 -13.38
C ILE A 234 3.58 11.44 -11.94
N PHE A 235 3.48 10.45 -11.08
CA PHE A 235 3.99 10.50 -9.72
C PHE A 235 5.25 9.65 -9.60
N LEU A 236 6.39 10.32 -9.31
CA LEU A 236 7.70 9.71 -9.16
C LEU A 236 8.03 9.62 -7.66
N ASP A 237 7.76 8.46 -7.05
CA ASP A 237 8.10 8.24 -5.65
C ASP A 237 9.57 7.87 -5.49
N GLU A 238 10.17 8.28 -4.37
CA GLU A 238 11.58 8.10 -4.03
C GLU A 238 12.52 8.55 -5.15
N ILE A 239 12.28 9.77 -5.69
CA ILE A 239 13.05 10.35 -6.80
C ILE A 239 14.55 10.46 -6.50
N GLY A 240 14.92 10.61 -5.22
CA GLY A 240 16.32 10.63 -4.77
C GLY A 240 17.09 9.33 -4.97
N GLU A 241 16.38 8.22 -5.29
CA GLU A 241 16.98 6.92 -5.60
C GLU A 241 17.25 6.73 -7.11
N MET A 242 16.80 7.67 -7.95
CA MET A 242 16.97 7.56 -9.40
C MET A 242 18.43 7.60 -9.81
N ALA A 243 18.87 6.65 -10.62
CA ALA A 243 20.23 6.62 -11.15
C ALA A 243 20.59 7.89 -11.90
N PHE A 244 21.82 8.40 -11.70
CA PHE A 244 22.29 9.70 -12.19
C PHE A 244 22.10 9.92 -13.70
N ASP A 245 22.31 8.89 -14.52
CA ASP A 245 22.12 8.96 -15.97
C ASP A 245 20.65 9.15 -16.36
N LEU A 246 19.71 8.54 -15.59
CA LEU A 246 18.28 8.70 -15.83
C LEU A 246 17.77 10.09 -15.47
N GLN A 247 18.41 10.73 -14.49
CA GLN A 247 18.10 12.10 -14.11
C GLN A 247 18.28 13.08 -15.28
N ALA A 248 19.29 12.89 -16.12
CA ALA A 248 19.50 13.73 -17.32
C ALA A 248 18.37 13.56 -18.36
N ARG A 249 17.85 12.32 -18.50
CA ARG A 249 16.73 12.08 -19.41
C ARG A 249 15.42 12.67 -18.85
N LEU A 250 15.19 12.56 -17.54
CA LEU A 250 14.05 13.16 -16.87
C LEU A 250 14.07 14.69 -17.01
N LEU A 251 15.24 15.31 -16.82
CA LEU A 251 15.40 16.77 -17.01
C LEU A 251 14.94 17.20 -18.40
N ARG A 252 15.31 16.45 -19.44
CA ARG A 252 14.89 16.77 -20.82
C ARG A 252 13.36 16.70 -20.98
N VAL A 253 12.70 15.71 -20.37
CA VAL A 253 11.22 15.64 -20.37
C VAL A 253 10.61 16.86 -19.68
N LEU A 254 11.17 17.28 -18.54
CA LEU A 254 10.71 18.46 -17.78
C LEU A 254 10.88 19.79 -18.53
N GLU A 255 11.91 19.88 -19.37
CA GLU A 255 12.24 21.12 -20.10
C GLU A 255 11.49 21.25 -21.43
N THR A 256 11.44 20.16 -22.18
CA THR A 256 10.97 20.18 -23.59
C THR A 256 9.70 19.38 -23.82
N GLY A 257 9.28 18.54 -22.86
CA GLY A 257 8.22 17.56 -23.08
C GLY A 257 8.60 16.45 -24.05
N GLU A 258 9.90 16.30 -24.37
CA GLU A 258 10.35 15.33 -25.37
C GLU A 258 11.32 14.30 -24.77
N TYR A 259 11.24 13.07 -25.26
CA TYR A 259 12.22 12.03 -25.02
C TYR A 259 12.36 11.07 -26.20
N ILE A 260 13.34 10.19 -26.14
CA ILE A 260 13.58 9.16 -27.14
C ILE A 260 13.43 7.79 -26.46
N LYS A 261 12.63 6.87 -27.05
CA LYS A 261 12.50 5.49 -26.58
C LYS A 261 13.83 4.75 -26.71
N ILE A 262 14.02 3.73 -25.88
CA ILE A 262 15.23 2.88 -26.00
C ILE A 262 15.22 2.20 -27.37
N GLY A 263 16.35 2.28 -28.09
CA GLY A 263 16.49 1.73 -29.43
C GLY A 263 15.76 2.47 -30.55
N ASP A 264 15.21 3.68 -30.26
CA ASP A 264 14.60 4.54 -31.27
C ASP A 264 15.50 5.76 -31.59
N THR A 265 15.27 6.40 -32.71
CA THR A 265 15.88 7.67 -33.09
C THR A 265 14.87 8.83 -33.13
N LYS A 266 13.57 8.50 -33.08
CA LYS A 266 12.48 9.48 -33.13
C LYS A 266 12.19 10.05 -31.76
N ARG A 267 11.98 11.36 -31.70
CA ARG A 267 11.51 12.04 -30.49
C ARG A 267 10.03 11.74 -30.30
N THR A 268 9.66 11.44 -29.06
CA THR A 268 8.28 11.30 -28.62
C THR A 268 7.96 12.54 -27.77
N GLN A 269 6.89 13.24 -28.09
CA GLN A 269 6.42 14.40 -27.35
C GLN A 269 5.30 14.00 -26.41
N VAL A 270 5.32 14.53 -25.18
CA VAL A 270 4.31 14.31 -24.15
C VAL A 270 4.03 15.60 -23.38
N ASP A 271 2.80 15.73 -22.93
CA ASP A 271 2.34 16.76 -22.02
C ASP A 271 1.93 16.11 -20.70
N VAL A 272 2.83 16.11 -19.72
CA VAL A 272 2.62 15.40 -18.45
C VAL A 272 2.96 16.32 -17.29
N ARG A 273 2.04 16.44 -16.32
CA ARG A 273 2.33 17.08 -15.04
C ARG A 273 3.16 16.16 -14.17
N ILE A 274 4.22 16.67 -13.53
CA ILE A 274 5.10 15.88 -12.68
C ILE A 274 4.89 16.23 -11.21
N ILE A 275 4.64 15.21 -10.40
CA ILE A 275 4.70 15.24 -8.94
C ILE A 275 5.79 14.25 -8.53
N SER A 276 6.75 14.70 -7.75
CA SER A 276 7.84 13.85 -7.25
C SER A 276 7.85 13.82 -5.73
N ALA A 277 8.29 12.72 -5.15
CA ALA A 277 8.41 12.56 -3.71
C ALA A 277 9.77 11.98 -3.32
N THR A 278 10.26 12.36 -2.14
CA THR A 278 11.50 11.81 -1.58
C THR A 278 11.52 11.93 -0.06
N ASN A 279 12.21 10.98 0.58
CA ASN A 279 12.58 11.04 2.00
C ASN A 279 14.03 11.52 2.19
N ARG A 280 14.82 11.66 1.10
CA ARG A 280 16.21 12.10 1.15
C ARG A 280 16.32 13.62 1.14
N HIS A 281 17.41 14.12 1.75
CA HIS A 281 17.83 15.51 1.64
C HIS A 281 18.57 15.74 0.31
N LEU A 282 17.82 16.11 -0.76
CA LEU A 282 18.38 16.21 -2.11
C LEU A 282 19.56 17.17 -2.21
N LYS A 283 19.63 18.22 -1.39
CA LYS A 283 20.77 19.13 -1.35
C LYS A 283 22.06 18.43 -0.93
N GLU A 284 21.99 17.53 0.06
CA GLU A 284 23.13 16.72 0.47
C GLU A 284 23.53 15.71 -0.61
N GLU A 285 22.53 15.14 -1.31
CA GLU A 285 22.79 14.22 -2.43
C GLU A 285 23.45 14.96 -3.62
N ILE A 286 23.14 16.23 -3.84
CA ILE A 286 23.83 17.08 -4.85
C ILE A 286 25.31 17.25 -4.45
N GLU A 287 25.59 17.60 -3.20
CA GLU A 287 26.97 17.75 -2.70
C GLU A 287 27.79 16.45 -2.83
N LYS A 288 27.16 15.30 -2.65
CA LYS A 288 27.75 13.96 -2.82
C LYS A 288 27.86 13.52 -4.28
N GLY A 289 27.32 14.30 -5.24
CA GLY A 289 27.27 13.92 -6.67
C GLY A 289 26.28 12.83 -7.02
N GLY A 290 25.35 12.47 -6.11
CA GLY A 290 24.29 11.48 -6.32
C GLY A 290 23.05 12.05 -7.03
N PHE A 291 22.83 13.36 -6.97
CA PHE A 291 21.71 14.02 -7.59
C PHE A 291 22.13 15.27 -8.37
N ARG A 292 21.50 15.54 -9.51
CA ARG A 292 21.83 16.70 -10.35
C ARG A 292 21.18 17.96 -9.82
N GLU A 293 21.95 19.03 -9.74
CA GLU A 293 21.47 20.33 -9.27
C GLU A 293 20.45 20.96 -10.23
N ASP A 294 20.65 20.83 -11.55
CA ASP A 294 19.73 21.33 -12.57
C ASP A 294 18.35 20.66 -12.49
N LEU A 295 18.32 19.34 -12.28
CA LEU A 295 17.08 18.60 -12.08
C LEU A 295 16.38 19.02 -10.78
N PHE A 296 17.14 19.20 -9.69
CA PHE A 296 16.58 19.64 -8.41
C PHE A 296 15.79 20.95 -8.57
N TYR A 297 16.37 21.99 -9.20
CA TYR A 297 15.69 23.27 -9.39
C TYR A 297 14.45 23.14 -10.30
N ARG A 298 14.46 22.21 -11.24
CA ARG A 298 13.32 21.97 -12.13
C ARG A 298 12.19 21.21 -11.47
N LEU A 299 12.48 20.30 -10.54
CA LEU A 299 11.49 19.55 -9.75
C LEU A 299 10.94 20.36 -8.57
N SER A 300 11.78 21.17 -7.94
CA SER A 300 11.47 21.91 -6.70
C SER A 300 10.86 23.30 -6.94
N VAL A 301 10.19 23.53 -8.09
CA VAL A 301 9.47 24.78 -8.34
C VAL A 301 8.46 25.07 -7.26
N PHE A 302 7.77 24.04 -6.78
CA PHE A 302 6.93 24.13 -5.61
C PHE A 302 7.22 22.93 -4.68
N GLN A 303 7.67 23.24 -3.46
CA GLN A 303 8.01 22.22 -2.48
C GLN A 303 6.98 22.20 -1.34
N ILE A 304 6.55 21.00 -0.96
CA ILE A 304 5.66 20.79 0.19
C ILE A 304 6.35 19.78 1.10
N HIS A 305 6.56 20.17 2.34
CA HIS A 305 7.09 19.30 3.38
C HIS A 305 5.94 18.68 4.18
N LEU A 306 5.94 17.35 4.29
CA LEU A 306 4.98 16.63 5.12
C LEU A 306 5.61 16.33 6.49
N PRO A 307 4.98 16.78 7.58
CA PRO A 307 5.50 16.60 8.92
C PRO A 307 5.51 15.13 9.33
N ALA A 308 6.51 14.75 10.11
CA ALA A 308 6.57 13.43 10.74
C ALA A 308 5.42 13.28 11.76
N LEU A 309 4.99 12.03 12.01
CA LEU A 309 3.84 11.77 12.89
C LEU A 309 4.11 12.25 14.34
N ARG A 310 5.37 12.16 14.81
CA ARG A 310 5.79 12.70 16.13
C ARG A 310 5.66 14.23 16.27
N GLU A 311 5.61 14.96 15.15
CA GLU A 311 5.45 16.42 15.11
C GLU A 311 3.96 16.83 15.12
N ARG A 312 3.06 15.85 14.89
CA ARG A 312 1.59 16.02 14.86
C ARG A 312 0.88 14.99 15.75
N LYS A 313 1.30 14.91 17.01
CA LYS A 313 0.78 13.93 17.99
C LYS A 313 -0.74 14.03 18.20
N GLU A 314 -1.30 15.21 17.97
CA GLU A 314 -2.75 15.46 18.03
C GLU A 314 -3.54 14.65 16.99
N ASP A 315 -2.91 14.30 15.87
CA ASP A 315 -3.56 13.55 14.79
C ASP A 315 -3.56 12.04 15.06
N ILE A 316 -2.74 11.54 16.00
CA ILE A 316 -2.54 10.10 16.23
C ILE A 316 -3.85 9.41 16.62
N GLU A 317 -4.62 10.02 17.52
CA GLU A 317 -5.90 9.47 17.96
C GLU A 317 -6.90 9.35 16.83
N SER A 318 -7.08 10.42 16.04
CA SER A 318 -7.99 10.43 14.90
C SER A 318 -7.57 9.41 13.84
N LEU A 319 -6.27 9.24 13.59
CA LEU A 319 -5.71 8.23 12.68
C LEU A 319 -5.93 6.82 13.22
N ALA A 320 -5.71 6.60 14.53
CA ALA A 320 -5.89 5.30 15.16
C ALA A 320 -7.35 4.84 15.09
N HIS A 321 -8.31 5.72 15.39
CA HIS A 321 -9.73 5.40 15.26
C HIS A 321 -10.16 5.17 13.81
N MET A 322 -9.66 5.95 12.86
CA MET A 322 -9.92 5.72 11.44
C MET A 322 -9.42 4.34 11.02
N PHE A 323 -8.21 3.94 11.42
CA PHE A 323 -7.68 2.61 11.10
C PHE A 323 -8.43 1.50 11.83
N LEU A 324 -8.81 1.71 13.10
CA LEU A 324 -9.66 0.79 13.86
C LEU A 324 -10.95 0.48 13.10
N GLN A 325 -11.72 1.51 12.73
CA GLN A 325 -12.99 1.35 12.00
C GLN A 325 -12.78 0.61 10.68
N ARG A 326 -11.74 0.99 9.93
CA ARG A 326 -11.41 0.36 8.66
C ARG A 326 -11.09 -1.13 8.80
N TYR A 327 -10.25 -1.50 9.76
CA TYR A 327 -9.83 -2.89 9.94
C TYR A 327 -10.87 -3.73 10.67
N ALA A 328 -11.65 -3.16 11.59
CA ALA A 328 -12.80 -3.83 12.18
C ALA A 328 -13.81 -4.24 11.09
N ALA A 329 -14.13 -3.33 10.18
CA ALA A 329 -14.98 -3.64 9.03
C ALA A 329 -14.36 -4.69 8.08
N LYS A 330 -13.05 -4.58 7.78
CA LYS A 330 -12.33 -5.52 6.91
C LYS A 330 -12.31 -6.95 7.45
N PHE A 331 -12.14 -7.10 8.76
CA PHE A 331 -12.06 -8.41 9.42
C PHE A 331 -13.41 -8.87 9.99
N ASN A 332 -14.48 -8.10 9.77
CA ASN A 332 -15.83 -8.35 10.28
C ASN A 332 -15.84 -8.56 11.80
N LYS A 333 -15.02 -7.79 12.53
CA LYS A 333 -14.94 -7.77 13.99
C LYS A 333 -15.73 -6.59 14.55
N HIS A 334 -16.37 -6.80 15.68
CA HIS A 334 -17.04 -5.74 16.43
C HIS A 334 -16.11 -5.27 17.55
N ILE A 335 -15.41 -4.16 17.32
CA ILE A 335 -14.47 -3.59 18.27
C ILE A 335 -15.01 -2.21 18.67
N GLU A 336 -15.25 -2.02 19.95
CA GLU A 336 -15.92 -0.82 20.46
C GLU A 336 -15.01 0.41 20.37
N ASP A 337 -13.77 0.31 20.90
CA ASP A 337 -12.86 1.46 21.00
C ASP A 337 -11.41 1.01 21.28
N ILE A 338 -10.53 2.00 21.47
CA ILE A 338 -9.16 1.85 21.96
C ILE A 338 -9.11 2.30 23.41
N ASP A 339 -8.55 1.47 24.27
CA ASP A 339 -8.39 1.78 25.70
C ASP A 339 -7.57 3.07 25.91
N PRO A 340 -7.92 3.93 26.90
CA PRO A 340 -7.20 5.18 27.15
C PRO A 340 -5.70 5.02 27.41
N ASP A 341 -5.28 3.94 28.09
CA ASP A 341 -3.85 3.68 28.35
C ASP A 341 -3.13 3.27 27.07
N ALA A 342 -3.80 2.49 26.19
CA ALA A 342 -3.30 2.17 24.87
C ALA A 342 -3.17 3.44 23.98
N LEU A 343 -4.18 4.33 23.99
CA LEU A 343 -4.12 5.61 23.27
C LEU A 343 -3.00 6.52 23.78
N LEU A 344 -2.80 6.57 25.09
CA LEU A 344 -1.70 7.35 25.69
C LEU A 344 -0.34 6.83 25.18
N THR A 345 -0.18 5.52 25.17
CA THR A 345 1.03 4.87 24.67
C THR A 345 1.27 5.17 23.19
N LEU A 346 0.23 5.08 22.35
CA LEU A 346 0.30 5.43 20.94
C LEU A 346 0.71 6.89 20.72
N ARG A 347 0.21 7.83 21.54
CA ARG A 347 0.58 9.26 21.47
C ARG A 347 2.03 9.55 21.87
N GLN A 348 2.62 8.73 22.75
CA GLN A 348 3.98 8.91 23.24
C GLN A 348 5.05 8.28 22.36
N ALA A 349 4.68 7.36 21.49
CA ALA A 349 5.60 6.65 20.62
C ALA A 349 6.25 7.57 19.58
N GLU A 350 7.49 7.24 19.20
CA GLU A 350 8.30 8.03 18.25
C GLU A 350 7.84 7.90 16.78
N TRP A 351 7.22 6.78 16.43
CA TRP A 351 6.70 6.51 15.09
C TRP A 351 7.74 6.73 13.98
N LYS A 352 8.86 6.01 14.01
CA LYS A 352 9.91 6.11 12.97
C LYS A 352 9.39 5.76 11.57
N GLY A 353 8.42 4.85 11.46
CA GLY A 353 7.71 4.51 10.23
C GLY A 353 6.43 5.34 10.01
N ASN A 354 6.21 6.38 10.83
CA ASN A 354 5.11 7.33 10.69
C ASN A 354 3.71 6.69 10.62
N VAL A 355 2.84 7.19 9.75
CA VAL A 355 1.46 6.70 9.58
C VAL A 355 1.44 5.24 9.10
N ARG A 356 2.46 4.80 8.33
CA ARG A 356 2.56 3.41 7.87
C ARG A 356 2.78 2.46 9.05
N GLU A 357 3.61 2.83 10.00
CA GLU A 357 3.85 2.06 11.22
C GLU A 357 2.61 2.03 12.12
N LEU A 358 1.99 3.19 12.39
CA LEU A 358 0.75 3.28 13.15
C LEU A 358 -0.34 2.39 12.56
N ARG A 359 -0.53 2.46 11.24
CA ARG A 359 -1.49 1.63 10.53
C ARG A 359 -1.25 0.13 10.77
N ASN A 360 0.01 -0.32 10.64
CA ASN A 360 0.36 -1.73 10.83
C ASN A 360 0.15 -2.17 12.29
N VAL A 361 0.44 -1.30 13.26
CA VAL A 361 0.21 -1.56 14.68
C VAL A 361 -1.29 -1.74 14.93
N ILE A 362 -2.13 -0.81 14.47
CA ILE A 362 -3.59 -0.91 14.66
C ILE A 362 -4.16 -2.14 13.91
N GLU A 363 -3.72 -2.42 12.68
CA GLU A 363 -4.15 -3.62 11.94
C GLU A 363 -3.86 -4.90 12.73
N ARG A 364 -2.64 -5.03 13.29
CA ARG A 364 -2.26 -6.16 14.14
C ARG A 364 -3.11 -6.23 15.41
N SER A 365 -3.29 -5.12 16.11
CA SER A 365 -4.07 -5.07 17.35
C SER A 365 -5.53 -5.46 17.12
N VAL A 366 -6.14 -5.01 16.02
CA VAL A 366 -7.50 -5.41 15.60
C VAL A 366 -7.60 -6.93 15.36
N ILE A 367 -6.56 -7.57 14.83
CA ILE A 367 -6.55 -9.02 14.61
C ILE A 367 -6.54 -9.78 15.95
N ILE A 368 -5.79 -9.28 16.94
CA ILE A 368 -5.54 -9.96 18.21
C ILE A 368 -6.66 -9.69 19.22
N CYS A 369 -7.12 -8.44 19.37
CA CYS A 369 -8.09 -8.05 20.38
C CYS A 369 -9.46 -8.71 20.16
N ASP A 370 -10.22 -8.86 21.24
CA ASP A 370 -11.60 -9.39 21.20
C ASP A 370 -12.61 -8.26 20.98
N ASN A 371 -12.80 -7.35 21.96
CA ASN A 371 -13.84 -6.30 21.93
C ASN A 371 -13.26 -4.89 21.96
N GLN A 372 -12.06 -4.69 22.48
CA GLN A 372 -11.40 -3.39 22.64
C GLN A 372 -9.90 -3.58 22.52
N ILE A 373 -9.20 -2.61 21.88
CA ILE A 373 -7.74 -2.63 21.83
C ILE A 373 -7.20 -2.15 23.18
N THR A 374 -6.52 -3.05 23.89
CA THR A 374 -5.86 -2.75 25.17
C THR A 374 -4.35 -2.57 25.00
N LEU A 375 -3.67 -2.18 26.07
CA LEU A 375 -2.20 -2.07 26.08
C LEU A 375 -1.51 -3.40 25.74
N GLU A 376 -2.10 -4.53 26.14
CA GLU A 376 -1.56 -5.87 25.91
C GLU A 376 -1.64 -6.30 24.44
N ASP A 377 -2.56 -5.72 23.66
CA ASP A 377 -2.72 -5.98 22.22
C ASP A 377 -1.72 -5.19 21.37
N LEU A 378 -1.05 -4.20 21.95
CA LEU A 378 0.00 -3.44 21.27
C LEU A 378 1.30 -4.25 21.18
N PRO A 379 2.18 -3.98 20.21
CA PRO A 379 3.52 -4.55 20.14
C PRO A 379 4.32 -4.33 21.45
N ILE A 380 5.10 -5.33 21.84
CA ILE A 380 5.89 -5.31 23.09
C ILE A 380 6.82 -4.09 23.15
N GLU A 381 7.33 -3.65 22.01
CA GLU A 381 8.19 -2.48 21.87
C GLU A 381 7.50 -1.18 22.33
N LEU A 382 6.18 -1.10 22.16
CA LEU A 382 5.37 0.04 22.61
C LEU A 382 4.95 -0.10 24.08
N GLN A 383 4.71 -1.32 24.57
CA GLN A 383 4.32 -1.58 25.96
C GLN A 383 5.42 -1.20 26.98
N HIS A 384 6.67 -1.27 26.55
CA HIS A 384 7.84 -1.03 27.41
C HIS A 384 8.40 0.38 27.35
N HIS A 385 7.72 1.35 26.72
CA HIS A 385 8.04 2.74 26.94
C HIS A 385 7.66 3.08 28.37
N PRO A 386 8.62 3.32 29.28
CA PRO A 386 8.28 3.73 30.63
C PRO A 386 7.47 5.03 30.49
N CYS A 387 6.28 5.00 31.05
CA CYS A 387 5.53 6.20 31.34
C CYS A 387 6.46 7.13 32.16
N SER A 388 7.17 8.02 31.48
CA SER A 388 7.83 9.11 32.14
C SER A 388 6.71 10.02 32.65
N ARG A 389 6.16 9.66 33.84
CA ARG A 389 5.49 10.67 34.63
C ARG A 389 6.51 11.80 34.75
N SER A 390 6.21 12.90 34.07
CA SER A 390 6.87 14.18 34.24
C SER A 390 6.97 14.48 35.73
N ASP A 391 8.18 14.37 36.29
CA ASP A 391 8.70 15.13 37.40
C ASP A 391 10.05 14.58 37.90
N ASP A 392 11.03 14.39 37.00
CA ASP A 392 12.44 14.28 37.43
C ASP A 392 13.40 14.50 36.22
N LYS A 393 13.49 15.72 35.77
CA LYS A 393 14.53 16.14 34.83
C LYS A 393 15.83 16.52 35.60
N GLY A 394 16.37 15.60 36.39
CA GLY A 394 17.56 15.89 37.15
C GLY A 394 18.56 14.74 37.25
N ASP A 395 18.10 13.50 37.40
CA ASP A 395 18.92 12.43 37.95
C ASP A 395 19.10 11.19 37.07
N GLU A 396 18.83 11.25 35.79
CA GLU A 396 18.82 10.04 34.91
C GLU A 396 20.25 9.44 34.72
N PHE A 397 21.29 10.21 34.96
CA PHE A 397 22.69 9.80 34.88
C PHE A 397 23.35 9.59 36.25
N GLU A 398 22.66 9.86 37.34
CA GLU A 398 23.18 9.58 38.67
C GLU A 398 23.13 8.07 38.98
N LEU A 399 24.27 7.53 39.40
CA LEU A 399 24.37 6.13 39.80
C LEU A 399 23.38 5.78 40.91
N ALA A 400 23.10 6.73 41.81
CA ALA A 400 22.14 6.60 42.90
C ALA A 400 20.69 6.41 42.38
N ALA A 401 20.27 7.09 41.34
CA ALA A 401 18.96 6.95 40.73
C ALA A 401 18.75 5.58 40.06
N ILE A 402 19.77 5.10 39.33
CA ILE A 402 19.78 3.78 38.72
C ILE A 402 19.72 2.67 39.79
N GLU A 403 20.52 2.84 40.83
CA GLU A 403 20.57 1.90 41.96
C GLU A 403 19.24 1.84 42.70
N ARG A 404 18.59 2.99 42.96
CA ARG A 404 17.25 3.09 43.58
C ARG A 404 16.22 2.32 42.74
N LYS A 405 16.16 2.58 41.41
CA LYS A 405 15.26 1.89 40.50
C LYS A 405 15.47 0.38 40.51
N HIS A 406 16.74 -0.07 40.55
CA HIS A 406 17.07 -1.47 40.55
C HIS A 406 16.68 -2.18 41.84
N ILE A 407 16.92 -1.54 43.01
CA ILE A 407 16.53 -2.04 44.35
C ILE A 407 15.01 -2.17 44.42
N LEU A 408 14.26 -1.16 43.95
CA LEU A 408 12.78 -1.21 43.91
C LEU A 408 12.27 -2.37 43.05
N LYS A 409 12.83 -2.56 41.87
CA LYS A 409 12.44 -3.66 40.96
C LYS A 409 12.65 -5.03 41.58
N VAL A 410 13.77 -5.24 42.29
CA VAL A 410 14.05 -6.52 42.94
C VAL A 410 13.19 -6.71 44.19
N LEU A 411 12.88 -5.64 44.94
CA LEU A 411 11.95 -5.69 46.07
C LEU A 411 10.53 -6.08 45.63
N GLN A 412 10.06 -5.52 44.52
CA GLN A 412 8.78 -5.90 43.94
C GLN A 412 8.77 -7.37 43.49
N HIS A 413 9.83 -7.82 42.86
CA HIS A 413 9.99 -9.22 42.42
C HIS A 413 9.96 -10.20 43.58
N THR A 414 10.53 -9.84 44.75
CA THR A 414 10.57 -10.64 45.94
C THR A 414 9.40 -10.40 46.90
N HIS A 415 8.34 -9.71 46.45
CA HIS A 415 7.16 -9.34 47.26
C HIS A 415 7.53 -8.70 48.62
N GLY A 416 8.56 -7.85 48.63
CA GLY A 416 9.00 -7.16 49.83
C GLY A 416 9.94 -7.94 50.74
N ASN A 417 10.34 -9.16 50.39
CA ASN A 417 11.26 -9.98 51.21
C ASN A 417 12.70 -9.44 51.11
N LYS A 418 13.08 -8.64 52.10
CA LYS A 418 14.39 -7.95 52.17
C LYS A 418 15.59 -8.87 52.20
N THR A 419 15.47 -10.05 52.83
CA THR A 419 16.52 -11.08 52.90
C THR A 419 16.80 -11.67 51.51
N GLU A 420 15.75 -12.04 50.80
CA GLU A 420 15.88 -12.58 49.46
C GLU A 420 16.32 -11.50 48.43
N THR A 421 15.85 -10.25 48.60
CA THR A 421 16.31 -9.09 47.84
C THR A 421 17.80 -8.87 47.98
N ALA A 422 18.34 -8.89 49.21
CA ALA A 422 19.78 -8.73 49.46
C ALA A 422 20.58 -9.84 48.79
N ARG A 423 20.07 -11.07 48.84
CA ARG A 423 20.69 -12.25 48.19
C ARG A 423 20.76 -12.09 46.67
N LEU A 424 19.66 -11.66 46.04
CA LEU A 424 19.57 -11.46 44.58
C LEU A 424 20.45 -10.31 44.11
N LEU A 425 20.51 -9.22 44.89
CA LEU A 425 21.38 -8.06 44.63
C LEU A 425 22.84 -8.32 44.95
N LYS A 426 23.17 -9.48 45.56
CA LYS A 426 24.54 -9.83 46.02
C LYS A 426 25.15 -8.78 46.96
N ILE A 427 24.34 -8.15 47.83
CA ILE A 427 24.79 -7.18 48.84
C ILE A 427 24.43 -7.69 50.25
N GLY A 428 25.13 -7.16 51.23
CA GLY A 428 24.80 -7.46 52.64
C GLY A 428 23.43 -6.89 53.03
N LEU A 429 22.68 -7.63 53.88
CA LEU A 429 21.39 -7.21 54.36
C LEU A 429 21.40 -5.83 55.03
N ALA A 430 22.45 -5.53 55.85
CA ALA A 430 22.67 -4.21 56.45
C ALA A 430 22.88 -3.10 55.42
N THR A 431 23.53 -3.43 54.31
CA THR A 431 23.76 -2.51 53.19
C THR A 431 22.44 -2.19 52.50
N LEU A 432 21.59 -3.22 52.30
CA LEU A 432 20.26 -3.04 51.70
C LEU A 432 19.38 -2.12 52.61
N TYR A 433 19.32 -2.37 53.89
CA TYR A 433 18.58 -1.49 54.81
C TYR A 433 19.03 -0.04 54.75
N ARG A 434 20.35 0.20 54.80
CA ARG A 434 20.89 1.56 54.70
C ARG A 434 20.53 2.24 53.39
N LYS A 435 20.50 1.50 52.28
CA LYS A 435 20.10 2.03 50.95
C LYS A 435 18.59 2.28 50.86
N ILE A 436 17.77 1.43 51.43
CA ILE A 436 16.33 1.62 51.53
C ILE A 436 16.03 2.91 52.30
N ASP A 437 16.67 3.13 53.43
CA ASP A 437 16.51 4.35 54.24
C ASP A 437 17.04 5.60 53.51
N SER A 438 18.23 5.52 52.89
CA SER A 438 18.82 6.65 52.15
C SER A 438 18.03 7.07 50.92
N TYR A 439 17.33 6.16 50.29
CA TYR A 439 16.53 6.40 49.08
C TYR A 439 15.03 6.59 49.36
N GLY A 440 14.60 6.57 50.63
CA GLY A 440 13.21 6.74 51.05
C GLY A 440 12.26 5.69 50.46
N ILE A 441 12.73 4.45 50.28
CA ILE A 441 11.94 3.35 49.74
C ILE A 441 11.08 2.78 50.89
N GLN A 442 9.79 2.87 50.80
CA GLN A 442 8.82 2.31 51.76
C GLN A 442 8.46 0.86 51.44
#